data_323650a8facd95be0a0b00383bcd453f
#
_entry.id   323650a8facd95be0a0b00383bcd453f
#
_cell.length_a   1.000
_cell.length_b   1.000
_cell.length_c   1.000
_cell.angle_alpha   90.00
_cell.angle_beta   90.00
_cell.angle_gamma   90.00
#
_symmetry.space_group_name_H-M   'P 1'
#
loop_
_entity.id
_entity.type
_entity.pdbx_description
1 polymer ?
#
loop_
_entity_poly.entity_id
_entity_poly.type
_entity_poly.pdbx_seq_one_letter_code
_entity_poly.pdbx_strand_id
1 'polypeptide(L)'
;MNGGYLIAYNLSKCYIRAMKTVKKLTHIDEKGRPKMVDVGSKPLTERMAVARGSVYMKKETFNLIKSGNVSKGDVLNVAKLAGIMAAKKTSEIIPLCHPLNITSVDIDFRLDAKKSKIDIESRVKITGQTGVEMEALTAVSGAALTIYDMCKAVDRGMVISDIMLMEKCGGKSGIFKRK
;
A
#
# COMPACT_ATOMS: atom_id res chain seq x y z
N MET A 1 47.84 -1.01 -40.89
CA MET A 1 47.91 -0.46 -39.52
C MET A 1 46.92 0.68 -39.41
N ASN A 2 46.12 0.68 -38.34
CA ASN A 2 45.17 1.71 -37.89
C ASN A 2 43.82 1.84 -38.57
N GLY A 3 42.91 1.01 -38.13
CA GLY A 3 41.48 1.14 -38.35
C GLY A 3 40.70 0.65 -37.14
N GLY A 4 40.85 1.28 -35.97
CA GLY A 4 40.24 0.75 -34.76
C GLY A 4 39.71 1.74 -33.72
N TYR A 5 39.59 3.05 -34.02
CA TYR A 5 39.19 4.04 -33.01
C TYR A 5 37.98 4.93 -33.34
N LEU A 6 37.20 4.64 -34.39
CA LEU A 6 36.10 5.52 -34.77
C LEU A 6 34.66 4.98 -34.40
N ILE A 7 34.57 3.80 -33.82
CA ILE A 7 33.24 3.23 -33.50
C ILE A 7 32.81 3.49 -32.03
N ALA A 8 33.75 3.82 -31.15
CA ALA A 8 33.43 4.03 -29.71
C ALA A 8 32.76 5.37 -29.37
N TYR A 9 32.85 6.37 -30.26
CA TYR A 9 32.36 7.74 -29.95
C TYR A 9 30.87 7.98 -30.30
N ASN A 10 30.23 7.10 -31.06
CA ASN A 10 28.82 7.28 -31.44
C ASN A 10 27.82 6.60 -30.54
N LEU A 11 28.23 5.65 -29.69
CA LEU A 11 27.34 4.98 -28.74
C LEU A 11 27.02 5.81 -27.50
N SER A 12 27.93 6.71 -27.09
CA SER A 12 27.71 7.57 -25.92
C SER A 12 26.68 8.67 -26.16
N LYS A 13 26.54 9.20 -27.37
CA LYS A 13 25.55 10.22 -27.71
C LYS A 13 24.13 9.66 -27.87
N CYS A 14 23.97 8.38 -28.19
CA CYS A 14 22.66 7.75 -28.31
C CYS A 14 22.07 7.38 -26.94
N TYR A 15 22.92 7.05 -25.94
CA TYR A 15 22.48 6.75 -24.57
C TYR A 15 22.01 7.99 -23.80
N ILE A 16 22.56 9.17 -24.09
CA ILE A 16 22.19 10.42 -23.39
C ILE A 16 20.82 10.96 -23.85
N ARG A 17 20.33 10.57 -25.01
CA ARG A 17 19.04 11.06 -25.55
C ARG A 17 17.81 10.25 -25.06
N ALA A 18 18.00 9.12 -24.39
CA ALA A 18 16.95 8.26 -23.85
C ALA A 18 16.68 8.43 -22.34
N MET A 19 17.37 9.35 -21.66
CA MET A 19 16.99 9.76 -20.30
C MET A 19 15.76 10.67 -20.34
N LYS A 20 14.61 10.11 -20.68
CA LYS A 20 13.31 10.71 -20.34
C LYS A 20 13.29 10.88 -18.81
N THR A 21 13.37 12.14 -18.37
CA THR A 21 13.08 12.66 -17.01
C THR A 21 12.80 11.56 -15.99
N VAL A 22 13.86 11.09 -15.33
CA VAL A 22 13.72 10.31 -14.09
C VAL A 22 12.99 11.23 -13.11
N LYS A 23 11.73 10.91 -12.77
CA LYS A 23 11.01 11.68 -11.76
C LYS A 23 11.84 11.66 -10.50
N LYS A 24 12.32 12.81 -10.05
CA LYS A 24 13.17 12.95 -8.85
C LYS A 24 12.41 12.33 -7.67
N LEU A 25 13.07 11.40 -6.96
CA LEU A 25 12.53 10.84 -5.73
C LEU A 25 12.43 11.95 -4.69
N THR A 26 11.24 12.16 -4.13
CA THR A 26 10.95 13.31 -3.25
C THR A 26 11.48 13.15 -1.83
N HIS A 27 11.76 11.91 -1.41
CA HIS A 27 12.24 11.58 -0.06
C HIS A 27 13.75 11.46 0.05
N ILE A 28 14.51 11.96 -0.94
CA ILE A 28 15.98 11.93 -0.95
C ILE A 28 16.48 13.33 -1.26
N ASP A 29 17.43 13.82 -0.44
CA ASP A 29 18.10 15.10 -0.67
C ASP A 29 19.15 15.01 -1.80
N GLU A 30 19.79 16.13 -2.14
CA GLU A 30 20.81 16.19 -3.19
C GLU A 30 22.07 15.38 -2.88
N LYS A 31 22.27 15.00 -1.61
CA LYS A 31 23.38 14.17 -1.13
C LYS A 31 22.98 12.69 -0.97
N GLY A 32 21.79 12.28 -1.44
CA GLY A 32 21.29 10.91 -1.35
C GLY A 32 20.78 10.49 0.04
N ARG A 33 20.57 11.43 0.96
CA ARG A 33 20.12 11.15 2.34
C ARG A 33 18.61 11.19 2.43
N PRO A 34 17.99 10.33 3.29
CA PRO A 34 16.54 10.37 3.54
C PRO A 34 16.11 11.75 4.06
N LYS A 35 15.01 12.27 3.50
CA LYS A 35 14.42 13.54 3.90
C LYS A 35 12.90 13.46 3.85
N MET A 36 12.22 13.84 4.93
CA MET A 36 10.77 14.02 4.91
C MET A 36 10.42 15.24 4.07
N VAL A 37 9.40 15.12 3.23
CA VAL A 37 8.96 16.21 2.34
C VAL A 37 8.28 17.29 3.15
N ASP A 38 8.69 18.55 3.01
CA ASP A 38 7.96 19.69 3.57
C ASP A 38 6.64 19.89 2.81
N VAL A 39 5.55 19.86 3.54
CA VAL A 39 4.19 20.06 3.02
C VAL A 39 3.52 21.33 3.55
N GLY A 40 4.21 22.10 4.41
CA GLY A 40 3.65 23.27 5.12
C GLY A 40 3.03 24.33 4.21
N SER A 41 3.59 24.54 3.02
CA SER A 41 3.07 25.53 2.05
C SER A 41 1.93 25.02 1.17
N LYS A 42 1.56 23.72 1.26
CA LYS A 42 0.49 23.17 0.43
C LYS A 42 -0.88 23.49 1.00
N PRO A 43 -1.89 23.77 0.14
CA PRO A 43 -3.25 23.98 0.60
C PRO A 43 -3.85 22.70 1.21
N LEU A 44 -4.73 22.88 2.16
CA LEU A 44 -5.60 21.81 2.65
C LEU A 44 -6.58 21.43 1.54
N THR A 45 -6.63 20.15 1.20
CA THR A 45 -7.57 19.59 0.20
C THR A 45 -8.12 18.28 0.68
N GLU A 46 -9.33 17.94 0.25
CA GLU A 46 -9.85 16.58 0.45
C GLU A 46 -9.02 15.58 -0.34
N ARG A 47 -8.69 14.48 0.31
CA ARG A 47 -7.90 13.40 -0.28
C ARG A 47 -8.48 12.07 0.13
N MET A 48 -8.42 11.13 -0.80
CA MET A 48 -8.85 9.76 -0.59
C MET A 48 -7.84 8.81 -1.23
N ALA A 49 -7.66 7.66 -0.58
CA ALA A 49 -6.94 6.53 -1.17
C ALA A 49 -7.72 5.24 -0.92
N VAL A 50 -7.66 4.34 -1.90
CA VAL A 50 -8.19 2.98 -1.84
C VAL A 50 -7.06 2.02 -2.08
N ALA A 51 -6.86 1.08 -1.17
CA ALA A 51 -5.92 -0.03 -1.32
C ALA A 51 -6.64 -1.37 -1.24
N ARG A 52 -6.04 -2.41 -1.84
CA ARG A 52 -6.53 -3.80 -1.77
C ARG A 52 -5.41 -4.73 -1.43
N GLY A 53 -5.78 -5.91 -0.92
CA GLY A 53 -4.93 -7.06 -0.71
C GLY A 53 -5.75 -8.32 -0.62
N SER A 54 -5.09 -9.48 -0.60
CA SER A 54 -5.75 -10.78 -0.50
C SER A 54 -5.03 -11.67 0.50
N VAL A 55 -5.78 -12.52 1.20
CA VAL A 55 -5.23 -13.61 2.01
C VAL A 55 -5.74 -14.92 1.44
N TYR A 56 -4.85 -15.72 0.87
CA TYR A 56 -5.13 -17.06 0.36
C TYR A 56 -4.92 -18.09 1.47
N MET A 57 -5.79 -19.09 1.51
CA MET A 57 -5.79 -20.09 2.59
C MET A 57 -6.32 -21.44 2.10
N LYS A 58 -6.20 -22.47 2.93
CA LYS A 58 -6.86 -23.75 2.67
C LYS A 58 -8.37 -23.60 2.73
N LYS A 59 -9.10 -24.47 2.00
CA LYS A 59 -10.55 -24.48 1.96
C LYS A 59 -11.18 -24.66 3.34
N GLU A 60 -10.56 -25.49 4.17
CA GLU A 60 -10.99 -25.75 5.54
C GLU A 60 -10.91 -24.48 6.40
N THR A 61 -9.80 -23.73 6.30
CA THR A 61 -9.60 -22.45 7.00
C THR A 61 -10.61 -21.40 6.54
N PHE A 62 -10.83 -21.31 5.22
CA PHE A 62 -11.83 -20.42 4.64
C PHE A 62 -13.24 -20.72 5.17
N ASN A 63 -13.63 -22.00 5.20
CA ASN A 63 -14.94 -22.41 5.71
C ASN A 63 -15.08 -22.12 7.21
N LEU A 64 -14.01 -22.29 7.99
CA LEU A 64 -13.98 -21.98 9.42
C LEU A 64 -14.24 -20.48 9.68
N ILE A 65 -13.57 -19.59 8.90
CA ILE A 65 -13.80 -18.15 9.00
C ILE A 65 -15.23 -17.79 8.57
N LYS A 66 -15.68 -18.35 7.45
CA LYS A 66 -17.02 -18.08 6.91
C LYS A 66 -18.14 -18.48 7.86
N SER A 67 -17.97 -19.57 8.62
CA SER A 67 -18.96 -20.05 9.59
C SER A 67 -18.94 -19.31 10.93
N GLY A 68 -17.94 -18.44 11.18
CA GLY A 68 -17.77 -17.77 12.46
C GLY A 68 -17.28 -18.67 13.60
N ASN A 69 -16.85 -19.90 13.30
CA ASN A 69 -16.49 -20.92 14.30
C ASN A 69 -14.99 -20.91 14.66
N VAL A 70 -14.29 -19.80 14.49
CA VAL A 70 -12.89 -19.67 14.92
C VAL A 70 -12.85 -19.52 16.43
N SER A 71 -12.07 -20.37 17.12
CA SER A 71 -11.96 -20.37 18.58
C SER A 71 -11.51 -19.04 19.20
N LYS A 72 -10.84 -18.19 18.41
CA LYS A 72 -10.39 -16.83 18.81
C LYS A 72 -11.42 -15.73 18.57
N GLY A 73 -12.65 -16.07 18.17
CA GLY A 73 -13.73 -15.12 17.90
C GLY A 73 -13.85 -14.70 16.44
N ASP A 74 -14.53 -13.59 16.20
CA ASP A 74 -14.82 -13.07 14.85
C ASP A 74 -13.55 -12.48 14.19
N VAL A 75 -12.95 -13.29 13.31
CA VAL A 75 -11.70 -12.96 12.61
C VAL A 75 -11.83 -11.67 11.80
N LEU A 76 -12.93 -11.47 11.10
CA LEU A 76 -13.07 -10.32 10.20
C LEU A 76 -13.30 -9.02 10.97
N ASN A 77 -14.08 -9.05 12.04
CA ASN A 77 -14.26 -7.88 12.89
C ASN A 77 -12.98 -7.49 13.61
N VAL A 78 -12.21 -8.46 14.13
CA VAL A 78 -10.89 -8.17 14.74
C VAL A 78 -9.92 -7.63 13.70
N ALA A 79 -9.89 -8.20 12.50
CA ALA A 79 -9.05 -7.70 11.40
C ALA A 79 -9.44 -6.29 10.96
N LYS A 80 -10.75 -5.97 10.93
CA LYS A 80 -11.24 -4.61 10.65
C LYS A 80 -10.70 -3.60 11.65
N LEU A 81 -10.83 -3.89 12.94
CA LEU A 81 -10.31 -3.03 14.00
C LEU A 81 -8.79 -2.84 13.91
N ALA A 82 -8.06 -3.94 13.68
CA ALA A 82 -6.61 -3.90 13.54
C ALA A 82 -6.16 -3.06 12.35
N GLY A 83 -6.84 -3.16 11.21
CA GLY A 83 -6.57 -2.34 10.04
C GLY A 83 -6.84 -0.85 10.28
N ILE A 84 -7.93 -0.50 10.96
CA ILE A 84 -8.22 0.88 11.36
C ILE A 84 -7.12 1.42 12.29
N MET A 85 -6.68 0.61 13.27
CA MET A 85 -5.59 0.99 14.17
C MET A 85 -4.26 1.15 13.41
N ALA A 86 -3.97 0.26 12.47
CA ALA A 86 -2.76 0.32 11.64
C ALA A 86 -2.72 1.60 10.79
N ALA A 87 -3.83 1.99 10.16
CA ALA A 87 -3.92 3.27 9.45
C ALA A 87 -3.56 4.46 10.33
N LYS A 88 -4.08 4.51 11.57
CA LYS A 88 -3.81 5.59 12.53
C LYS A 88 -2.36 5.63 13.01
N LYS A 89 -1.61 4.54 12.87
CA LYS A 89 -0.21 4.39 13.31
C LYS A 89 0.79 4.37 12.15
N THR A 90 0.38 4.75 10.94
CA THR A 90 1.23 4.70 9.75
C THR A 90 2.54 5.47 9.94
N SER A 91 2.50 6.67 10.50
CA SER A 91 3.71 7.49 10.73
C SER A 91 4.65 6.91 11.79
N GLU A 92 4.18 6.03 12.67
CA GLU A 92 5.01 5.31 13.65
C GLU A 92 5.74 4.12 13.01
N ILE A 93 5.21 3.59 11.88
CA ILE A 93 5.73 2.40 11.18
C ILE A 93 6.58 2.81 9.98
N ILE A 94 6.17 3.83 9.23
CA ILE A 94 6.84 4.28 8.00
C ILE A 94 7.59 5.59 8.28
N PRO A 95 8.92 5.57 8.33
CA PRO A 95 9.74 6.64 8.92
C PRO A 95 9.55 8.03 8.31
N LEU A 96 9.24 8.13 7.01
CA LEU A 96 9.11 9.41 6.31
C LEU A 96 7.66 9.83 6.06
N CYS A 97 6.70 9.12 6.64
CA CYS A 97 5.30 9.51 6.61
C CYS A 97 5.01 10.62 7.64
N HIS A 98 4.15 11.55 7.25
CA HIS A 98 3.65 12.59 8.16
C HIS A 98 2.62 12.00 9.12
N PRO A 99 2.57 12.45 10.39
CA PRO A 99 1.44 12.17 11.26
C PRO A 99 0.19 12.89 10.73
N LEU A 100 -0.89 12.14 10.52
CA LEU A 100 -2.09 12.66 9.86
C LEU A 100 -3.33 12.49 10.74
N ASN A 101 -4.16 13.52 10.80
CA ASN A 101 -5.49 13.48 11.42
C ASN A 101 -6.50 12.89 10.42
N ILE A 102 -6.53 11.55 10.31
CA ILE A 102 -7.42 10.83 9.40
C ILE A 102 -8.88 11.09 9.78
N THR A 103 -9.73 11.40 8.80
CA THR A 103 -11.14 11.68 9.03
C THR A 103 -12.02 10.45 8.90
N SER A 104 -11.62 9.47 8.06
CA SER A 104 -12.37 8.22 7.88
C SER A 104 -11.44 7.07 7.45
N VAL A 105 -11.69 5.88 8.00
CA VAL A 105 -11.10 4.61 7.57
C VAL A 105 -12.21 3.60 7.48
N ASP A 106 -12.49 3.10 6.27
CA ASP A 106 -13.40 2.00 6.02
C ASP A 106 -12.61 0.77 5.55
N ILE A 107 -12.99 -0.41 6.03
CA ILE A 107 -12.37 -1.67 5.62
C ILE A 107 -13.50 -2.66 5.35
N ASP A 108 -13.47 -3.25 4.15
CA ASP A 108 -14.42 -4.23 3.70
C ASP A 108 -13.72 -5.53 3.31
N PHE A 109 -14.43 -6.65 3.51
CA PHE A 109 -13.96 -7.99 3.18
C PHE A 109 -14.90 -8.64 2.17
N ARG A 110 -14.30 -9.26 1.14
CA ARG A 110 -15.02 -10.09 0.20
C ARG A 110 -14.48 -11.51 0.24
N LEU A 111 -15.35 -12.45 0.55
CA LEU A 111 -15.03 -13.87 0.62
C LEU A 111 -15.18 -14.52 -0.76
N ASP A 112 -14.07 -15.01 -1.32
CA ASP A 112 -14.05 -15.76 -2.59
C ASP A 112 -13.91 -17.27 -2.30
N ALA A 113 -15.04 -17.97 -2.27
CA ALA A 113 -15.08 -19.41 -1.98
C ALA A 113 -14.43 -20.25 -3.11
N LYS A 114 -14.41 -19.76 -4.35
CA LYS A 114 -13.82 -20.51 -5.48
C LYS A 114 -12.30 -20.57 -5.36
N LYS A 115 -11.69 -19.49 -4.89
CA LYS A 115 -10.25 -19.36 -4.73
C LYS A 115 -9.77 -19.59 -3.30
N SER A 116 -10.68 -19.86 -2.35
CA SER A 116 -10.39 -19.95 -0.92
C SER A 116 -9.55 -18.77 -0.43
N LYS A 117 -10.01 -17.55 -0.71
CA LYS A 117 -9.34 -16.32 -0.30
C LYS A 117 -10.29 -15.28 0.26
N ILE A 118 -9.75 -14.37 1.02
CA ILE A 118 -10.42 -13.17 1.49
C ILE A 118 -9.73 -11.97 0.82
N ASP A 119 -10.49 -11.21 0.03
CA ASP A 119 -10.06 -9.92 -0.48
C ASP A 119 -10.38 -8.85 0.55
N ILE A 120 -9.46 -7.96 0.75
CA ILE A 120 -9.53 -6.83 1.68
C ILE A 120 -9.49 -5.55 0.86
N GLU A 121 -10.38 -4.63 1.10
CA GLU A 121 -10.34 -3.27 0.56
C GLU A 121 -10.35 -2.28 1.72
N SER A 122 -9.44 -1.31 1.70
CA SER A 122 -9.45 -0.16 2.60
C SER A 122 -9.71 1.12 1.83
N ARG A 123 -10.49 2.02 2.42
CA ARG A 123 -10.71 3.39 1.93
C ARG A 123 -10.41 4.37 3.05
N VAL A 124 -9.43 5.24 2.83
CA VAL A 124 -9.01 6.26 3.80
C VAL A 124 -9.26 7.64 3.25
N LYS A 125 -9.77 8.55 4.08
CA LYS A 125 -10.05 9.94 3.72
C LYS A 125 -9.42 10.90 4.72
N ILE A 126 -9.03 12.07 4.22
CA ILE A 126 -8.50 13.18 5.01
C ILE A 126 -8.80 14.52 4.32
N THR A 127 -8.91 15.57 5.09
CA THR A 127 -8.65 16.95 4.64
C THR A 127 -7.26 17.32 5.11
N GLY A 128 -6.30 17.42 4.17
CA GLY A 128 -4.89 17.58 4.55
C GLY A 128 -3.98 18.03 3.41
N GLN A 129 -2.69 18.24 3.75
CA GLN A 129 -1.66 18.75 2.84
C GLN A 129 -0.93 17.63 2.07
N THR A 130 -1.06 16.37 2.52
CA THR A 130 -0.47 15.19 1.86
C THR A 130 -1.51 14.10 1.64
N GLY A 131 -1.20 13.11 0.80
CA GLY A 131 -2.08 11.98 0.51
C GLY A 131 -2.12 10.96 1.64
N VAL A 132 -3.05 10.00 1.54
CA VAL A 132 -3.30 8.93 2.51
C VAL A 132 -3.08 7.53 1.90
N GLU A 133 -2.24 7.47 0.88
CA GLU A 133 -1.93 6.22 0.18
C GLU A 133 -1.29 5.20 1.13
N MET A 134 -0.37 5.66 1.99
CA MET A 134 0.32 4.79 2.95
C MET A 134 -0.61 4.32 4.05
N GLU A 135 -1.50 5.17 4.53
CA GLU A 135 -2.54 4.82 5.51
C GLU A 135 -3.46 3.71 4.97
N ALA A 136 -3.87 3.82 3.71
CA ALA A 136 -4.70 2.80 3.07
C ALA A 136 -3.95 1.46 2.90
N LEU A 137 -2.68 1.48 2.46
CA LEU A 137 -1.85 0.29 2.33
C LEU A 137 -1.56 -0.36 3.69
N THR A 138 -1.26 0.44 4.72
CA THR A 138 -1.00 -0.03 6.08
C THR A 138 -2.25 -0.65 6.70
N ALA A 139 -3.44 -0.08 6.43
CA ALA A 139 -4.72 -0.64 6.85
C ALA A 139 -4.94 -2.06 6.32
N VAL A 140 -4.76 -2.25 5.01
CA VAL A 140 -4.87 -3.58 4.37
C VAL A 140 -3.85 -4.56 4.96
N SER A 141 -2.61 -4.12 5.16
CA SER A 141 -1.54 -4.94 5.72
C SER A 141 -1.86 -5.39 7.14
N GLY A 142 -2.32 -4.45 8.00
CA GLY A 142 -2.72 -4.76 9.38
C GLY A 142 -3.87 -5.74 9.47
N ALA A 143 -4.89 -5.57 8.62
CA ALA A 143 -6.02 -6.49 8.53
C ALA A 143 -5.58 -7.88 8.05
N ALA A 144 -4.74 -7.98 7.02
CA ALA A 144 -4.24 -9.24 6.48
C ALA A 144 -3.38 -10.02 7.49
N LEU A 145 -2.47 -9.32 8.19
CA LEU A 145 -1.64 -9.90 9.26
C LEU A 145 -2.50 -10.41 10.41
N THR A 146 -3.60 -9.72 10.74
CA THR A 146 -4.52 -10.15 11.80
C THR A 146 -5.29 -11.40 11.41
N ILE A 147 -5.77 -11.52 10.16
CA ILE A 147 -6.37 -12.77 9.65
C ILE A 147 -5.37 -13.91 9.79
N TYR A 148 -4.11 -13.68 9.39
CA TYR A 148 -3.05 -14.68 9.50
C TYR A 148 -2.82 -15.08 10.97
N ASP A 149 -2.66 -14.13 11.87
CA ASP A 149 -2.40 -14.41 13.29
C ASP A 149 -3.53 -15.23 13.94
N MET A 150 -4.77 -14.87 13.66
CA MET A 150 -5.92 -15.55 14.23
C MET A 150 -6.09 -16.98 13.72
N CYS A 151 -5.65 -17.28 12.50
CA CYS A 151 -5.85 -18.57 11.85
C CYS A 151 -4.59 -19.44 11.75
N LYS A 152 -3.40 -18.93 12.06
CA LYS A 152 -2.11 -19.66 11.92
C LYS A 152 -2.02 -20.97 12.70
N ALA A 153 -2.83 -21.16 13.75
CA ALA A 153 -2.88 -22.42 14.50
C ALA A 153 -3.41 -23.58 13.64
N VAL A 154 -4.31 -23.28 12.68
CA VAL A 154 -4.92 -24.28 11.78
C VAL A 154 -4.32 -24.26 10.37
N ASP A 155 -3.80 -23.11 9.92
CA ASP A 155 -3.19 -22.96 8.60
C ASP A 155 -2.00 -22.00 8.61
N ARG A 156 -0.80 -22.54 8.71
CA ARG A 156 0.45 -21.74 8.61
C ARG A 156 0.83 -21.42 7.16
N GLY A 157 0.22 -22.08 6.20
CA GLY A 157 0.49 -21.91 4.78
C GLY A 157 -0.26 -20.78 4.10
N MET A 158 -1.02 -19.96 4.85
CA MET A 158 -1.71 -18.79 4.29
C MET A 158 -0.73 -17.82 3.64
N VAL A 159 -1.15 -17.25 2.50
CA VAL A 159 -0.34 -16.30 1.73
C VAL A 159 -1.04 -14.94 1.71
N ILE A 160 -0.35 -13.93 2.23
CA ILE A 160 -0.76 -12.52 2.08
C ILE A 160 -0.18 -12.03 0.75
N SER A 161 -1.03 -11.52 -0.14
CA SER A 161 -0.65 -11.16 -1.50
C SER A 161 -1.43 -9.95 -2.00
N ASP A 162 -1.01 -9.44 -3.16
CA ASP A 162 -1.71 -8.42 -3.94
C ASP A 162 -2.01 -7.12 -3.17
N ILE A 163 -1.15 -6.75 -2.21
CA ILE A 163 -1.27 -5.47 -1.51
C ILE A 163 -0.86 -4.35 -2.46
N MET A 164 -1.83 -3.54 -2.85
CA MET A 164 -1.61 -2.50 -3.85
C MET A 164 -2.54 -1.31 -3.69
N LEU A 165 -2.06 -0.14 -4.11
CA LEU A 165 -2.90 1.05 -4.29
C LEU A 165 -3.79 0.87 -5.53
N MET A 166 -5.09 1.03 -5.35
CA MET A 166 -6.08 0.95 -6.43
C MET A 166 -6.46 2.31 -6.97
N GLU A 167 -6.70 3.25 -6.07
CA GLU A 167 -7.15 4.58 -6.43
C GLU A 167 -6.62 5.60 -5.43
N LYS A 168 -6.32 6.80 -5.90
CA LYS A 168 -6.18 7.96 -5.04
C LYS A 168 -6.72 9.19 -5.74
N CYS A 169 -7.24 10.14 -4.99
CA CYS A 169 -7.66 11.42 -5.52
C CYS A 169 -7.27 12.56 -4.57
N GLY A 170 -7.29 13.76 -5.12
CA GLY A 170 -6.94 15.01 -4.43
C GLY A 170 -5.46 15.40 -4.53
N GLY A 171 -5.22 16.67 -4.20
CA GLY A 171 -3.90 17.30 -4.26
C GLY A 171 -3.36 17.53 -5.68
N LYS A 172 -2.15 18.09 -5.76
CA LYS A 172 -1.49 18.52 -7.01
C LYS A 172 -1.26 17.36 -8.02
N SER A 173 -1.09 16.14 -7.53
CA SER A 173 -0.83 14.97 -8.40
C SER A 173 -2.10 14.37 -9.04
N GLY A 174 -3.28 14.96 -8.76
CA GLY A 174 -4.54 14.56 -9.40
C GLY A 174 -5.00 13.16 -9.02
N ILE A 175 -5.69 12.50 -9.96
CA ILE A 175 -6.29 11.18 -9.78
C ILE A 175 -5.34 10.12 -10.33
N PHE A 176 -5.15 9.07 -9.55
CA PHE A 176 -4.58 7.80 -10.00
C PHE A 176 -5.65 6.72 -9.87
N LYS A 177 -5.79 5.89 -10.89
CA LYS A 177 -6.63 4.70 -10.87
C LYS A 177 -5.88 3.55 -11.54
N ARG A 178 -5.73 2.44 -10.83
CA ARG A 178 -5.12 1.24 -11.36
C ARG A 178 -6.07 0.60 -12.39
N LYS A 179 -5.52 0.25 -13.55
CA LYS A 179 -6.23 -0.49 -14.60
C LYS A 179 -6.33 -1.97 -14.27
#